data_9c890d6e9c3f6a290c38ab6c3c867198
#
_entry.id   9c890d6e9c3f6a290c38ab6c3c867198
#
_cell.length_a   1.000
_cell.length_b   1.000
_cell.length_c   1.000
_cell.angle_alpha   90.00
_cell.angle_beta   90.00
_cell.angle_gamma   90.00
#
_symmetry.space_group_name_H-M   'P 1'
#
loop_
_entity.id
_entity.type
_entity.pdbx_description
1 polymer ?
#
loop_
_entity_poly.entity_id
_entity_poly.type
_entity_poly.pdbx_seq_one_letter_code
_entity_poly.pdbx_strand_id
1 'polypeptide(L)'
;RSFGIPVSLSCNDNIEKKEAKNILSLDENKKYILVSGGSMGAGDISKLVKKLSYALNDDEGIIVICGTNKKLYKQLIDENVIIKGQVNNMPVYMKACDVIYTKPGGLTSTEAAVCNIPIIHTKPIPGCETQNSRFFVKNGMSISAKTTDGLIKQGIKLFRDDKQKDIMIKNQSDIISKNSSMNIYNLVKNNMEK
;
A
#
# COMPACT_ATOMS: atom_id res chain seq x y z
N ARG A 1 14.59 -23.11 -1.29
CA ARG A 1 13.59 -22.55 -2.21
C ARG A 1 12.91 -21.37 -1.52
N SER A 2 12.72 -20.25 -2.23
CA SER A 2 11.95 -19.10 -1.73
C SER A 2 10.54 -19.16 -2.34
N PHE A 3 9.51 -19.12 -1.51
CA PHE A 3 8.11 -19.16 -1.94
C PHE A 3 7.40 -17.83 -1.80
N GLY A 4 8.08 -16.81 -1.27
CA GLY A 4 7.49 -15.51 -0.97
C GLY A 4 6.74 -15.49 0.38
N ILE A 5 6.10 -14.36 0.67
CA ILE A 5 5.32 -14.15 1.90
C ILE A 5 3.85 -14.48 1.61
N PRO A 6 3.22 -15.41 2.37
CA PRO A 6 1.79 -15.66 2.28
C PRO A 6 0.97 -14.41 2.62
N VAL A 7 -0.04 -14.12 1.80
CA VAL A 7 -0.99 -13.02 2.03
C VAL A 7 -2.42 -13.57 2.08
N SER A 8 -3.37 -12.75 2.53
CA SER A 8 -4.79 -13.10 2.52
C SER A 8 -5.26 -13.46 1.11
N LEU A 9 -6.12 -14.46 0.99
CA LEU A 9 -6.74 -14.84 -0.29
C LEU A 9 -7.50 -13.67 -0.92
N SER A 10 -8.11 -12.79 -0.11
CA SER A 10 -8.81 -11.60 -0.58
C SER A 10 -7.93 -10.60 -1.36
N CYS A 11 -6.60 -10.66 -1.22
CA CYS A 11 -5.70 -9.90 -2.09
C CYS A 11 -5.78 -10.36 -3.56
N ASN A 12 -6.11 -11.64 -3.79
CA ASN A 12 -6.22 -12.24 -5.12
C ASN A 12 -7.63 -12.09 -5.75
N ASP A 13 -8.63 -11.60 -4.98
CA ASP A 13 -9.97 -11.41 -5.50
C ASP A 13 -9.97 -10.47 -6.71
N ASN A 14 -10.76 -10.79 -7.73
CA ASN A 14 -10.86 -10.01 -8.97
C ASN A 14 -11.90 -8.89 -8.82
N ILE A 15 -11.71 -8.01 -7.84
CA ILE A 15 -12.57 -6.83 -7.64
C ILE A 15 -12.01 -5.69 -8.48
N GLU A 16 -12.83 -5.17 -9.39
CA GLU A 16 -12.50 -4.01 -10.20
C GLU A 16 -12.44 -2.72 -9.34
N LYS A 17 -11.64 -1.74 -9.75
CA LYS A 17 -11.46 -0.48 -8.99
C LYS A 17 -12.80 0.23 -8.74
N LYS A 18 -13.67 0.26 -9.73
CA LYS A 18 -15.01 0.88 -9.61
C LYS A 18 -15.88 0.16 -8.57
N GLU A 19 -15.87 -1.16 -8.58
CA GLU A 19 -16.59 -1.98 -7.60
C GLU A 19 -16.03 -1.77 -6.19
N ALA A 20 -14.68 -1.76 -6.04
CA ALA A 20 -14.05 -1.49 -4.76
C ALA A 20 -14.40 -0.10 -4.21
N LYS A 21 -14.47 0.94 -5.07
CA LYS A 21 -14.92 2.27 -4.68
C LYS A 21 -16.39 2.24 -4.21
N ASN A 22 -17.28 1.54 -4.92
CA ASN A 22 -18.69 1.41 -4.54
C ASN A 22 -18.86 0.72 -3.18
N ILE A 23 -18.12 -0.39 -2.92
CA ILE A 23 -18.12 -1.07 -1.62
C ILE A 23 -17.75 -0.11 -0.47
N LEU A 24 -16.83 0.82 -0.73
CA LEU A 24 -16.33 1.79 0.25
C LEU A 24 -17.14 3.11 0.26
N SER A 25 -18.18 3.25 -0.57
CA SER A 25 -18.98 4.48 -0.76
C SER A 25 -18.10 5.68 -1.13
N LEU A 26 -17.12 5.47 -1.99
CA LEU A 26 -16.24 6.50 -2.53
C LEU A 26 -16.78 7.04 -3.86
N ASP A 27 -16.44 8.30 -4.16
CA ASP A 27 -16.72 8.89 -5.47
C ASP A 27 -15.94 8.15 -6.57
N GLU A 28 -16.65 7.56 -7.54
CA GLU A 28 -16.03 6.76 -8.60
C GLU A 28 -15.16 7.59 -9.55
N ASN A 29 -15.44 8.89 -9.68
CA ASN A 29 -14.70 9.80 -10.56
C ASN A 29 -13.43 10.37 -9.94
N LYS A 30 -13.26 10.25 -8.62
CA LYS A 30 -12.05 10.72 -7.93
C LYS A 30 -10.94 9.69 -7.93
N LYS A 31 -9.69 10.14 -8.04
CA LYS A 31 -8.49 9.33 -7.76
C LYS A 31 -8.16 9.38 -6.27
N TYR A 32 -7.69 8.27 -5.69
CA TYR A 32 -7.42 8.20 -4.26
C TYR A 32 -6.00 7.75 -3.94
N ILE A 33 -5.39 8.45 -2.98
CA ILE A 33 -4.15 8.03 -2.30
C ILE A 33 -4.55 7.29 -1.03
N LEU A 34 -4.06 6.07 -0.86
CA LEU A 34 -4.16 5.33 0.40
C LEU A 34 -2.93 5.63 1.26
N VAL A 35 -3.13 5.98 2.53
CA VAL A 35 -2.05 6.13 3.52
C VAL A 35 -2.26 5.14 4.65
N SER A 36 -1.29 4.25 4.88
CA SER A 36 -1.34 3.26 5.95
C SER A 36 -0.03 3.25 6.74
N GLY A 37 -0.12 3.59 8.03
CA GLY A 37 1.02 3.61 8.94
C GLY A 37 1.40 2.25 9.53
N GLY A 38 0.69 1.20 9.15
CA GLY A 38 0.76 -0.09 9.83
C GLY A 38 0.12 -0.03 11.23
N SER A 39 0.06 -1.17 11.92
CA SER A 39 -0.66 -1.33 13.19
C SER A 39 -0.18 -0.40 14.32
N MET A 40 1.05 0.09 14.27
CA MET A 40 1.61 0.95 15.33
C MET A 40 1.78 2.42 14.91
N GLY A 41 1.39 2.82 13.69
CA GLY A 41 1.40 4.22 13.24
C GLY A 41 2.74 4.94 13.45
N ALA A 42 3.87 4.24 13.28
CA ALA A 42 5.18 4.84 13.46
C ALA A 42 5.50 5.78 12.28
N GLY A 43 5.99 6.95 12.58
CA GLY A 43 6.31 8.01 11.64
C GLY A 43 5.37 9.20 11.79
N ASP A 44 5.75 10.32 11.18
CA ASP A 44 4.96 11.55 11.18
C ASP A 44 3.90 11.52 10.05
N ILE A 45 2.96 10.55 10.17
CA ILE A 45 1.88 10.37 9.19
C ILE A 45 0.98 11.60 9.13
N SER A 46 0.70 12.23 10.27
CA SER A 46 -0.10 13.44 10.32
C SER A 46 0.50 14.54 9.46
N LYS A 47 1.82 14.78 9.59
CA LYS A 47 2.53 15.76 8.77
C LYS A 47 2.59 15.38 7.28
N LEU A 48 2.76 14.08 6.98
CA LEU A 48 2.71 13.58 5.60
C LEU A 48 1.33 13.85 4.98
N VAL A 49 0.25 13.49 5.67
CA VAL A 49 -1.14 13.66 5.21
C VAL A 49 -1.46 15.14 4.99
N LYS A 50 -1.14 16.02 5.96
CA LYS A 50 -1.32 17.47 5.82
C LYS A 50 -0.63 18.02 4.56
N LYS A 51 0.63 17.66 4.35
CA LYS A 51 1.36 18.11 3.16
C LYS A 51 0.82 17.52 1.86
N LEU A 52 0.35 16.27 1.87
CA LEU A 52 -0.29 15.64 0.72
C LEU A 52 -1.60 16.36 0.38
N SER A 53 -2.44 16.70 1.36
CA SER A 53 -3.73 17.36 1.11
C SER A 53 -3.59 18.71 0.40
N TYR A 54 -2.51 19.47 0.68
CA TYR A 54 -2.21 20.72 -0.04
C TYR A 54 -1.69 20.50 -1.48
N ALA A 55 -1.28 19.30 -1.83
CA ALA A 55 -0.74 19.00 -3.16
C ALA A 55 -1.79 18.37 -4.11
N LEU A 56 -2.98 18.08 -3.61
CA LEU A 56 -4.05 17.45 -4.38
C LEU A 56 -4.94 18.46 -5.11
N ASN A 57 -5.53 17.97 -6.20
CA ASN A 57 -6.58 18.67 -6.96
C ASN A 57 -7.97 18.28 -6.40
N ASP A 58 -9.03 18.95 -6.87
CA ASP A 58 -10.42 18.73 -6.40
C ASP A 58 -10.97 17.34 -6.73
N ASP A 59 -10.44 16.71 -7.80
CA ASP A 59 -10.78 15.36 -8.24
C ASP A 59 -9.90 14.26 -7.60
N GLU A 60 -9.09 14.64 -6.61
CA GLU A 60 -8.18 13.74 -5.90
C GLU A 60 -8.53 13.69 -4.41
N GLY A 61 -8.32 12.57 -3.74
CA GLY A 61 -8.62 12.39 -2.33
C GLY A 61 -7.61 11.52 -1.59
N ILE A 62 -7.64 11.58 -0.26
CA ILE A 62 -6.79 10.78 0.62
C ILE A 62 -7.67 9.92 1.52
N ILE A 63 -7.31 8.64 1.63
CA ILE A 63 -7.86 7.72 2.62
C ILE A 63 -6.75 7.34 3.58
N VAL A 64 -6.96 7.54 4.88
CA VAL A 64 -5.98 7.21 5.91
C VAL A 64 -6.49 6.08 6.79
N ILE A 65 -5.75 4.98 6.82
CA ILE A 65 -6.01 3.86 7.73
C ILE A 65 -5.11 4.01 8.95
N CYS A 66 -5.71 4.41 10.07
CA CYS A 66 -5.01 4.66 11.33
C CYS A 66 -4.77 3.38 12.15
N GLY A 67 -5.42 2.26 11.80
CA GLY A 67 -5.37 1.03 12.58
C GLY A 67 -5.85 1.28 14.01
N THR A 68 -5.08 0.83 15.01
CA THR A 68 -5.36 1.03 16.43
C THR A 68 -4.86 2.37 16.98
N ASN A 69 -4.24 3.21 16.16
CA ASN A 69 -3.65 4.49 16.58
C ASN A 69 -4.71 5.60 16.75
N LYS A 70 -5.37 5.61 17.91
CA LYS A 70 -6.38 6.63 18.27
C LYS A 70 -5.82 8.06 18.28
N LYS A 71 -4.52 8.25 18.57
CA LYS A 71 -3.88 9.57 18.57
C LYS A 71 -3.81 10.13 17.14
N LEU A 72 -3.35 9.32 16.18
CA LEU A 72 -3.31 9.71 14.78
C LEU A 72 -4.72 10.02 14.25
N TYR A 73 -5.70 9.17 14.58
CA TYR A 73 -7.10 9.39 14.20
C TYR A 73 -7.60 10.77 14.64
N LYS A 74 -7.38 11.13 15.91
CA LYS A 74 -7.79 12.45 16.45
C LYS A 74 -7.05 13.63 15.80
N GLN A 75 -5.77 13.46 15.44
CA GLN A 75 -4.97 14.51 14.80
C GLN A 75 -5.42 14.84 13.37
N LEU A 76 -6.20 13.96 12.73
CA LEU A 76 -6.64 14.10 11.34
C LEU A 76 -8.12 14.47 11.20
N ILE A 77 -8.91 14.53 12.28
CA ILE A 77 -10.37 14.76 12.23
C ILE A 77 -10.71 16.05 11.45
N ASP A 78 -9.91 17.10 11.59
CA ASP A 78 -10.18 18.40 10.97
C ASP A 78 -9.53 18.53 9.57
N GLU A 79 -8.87 17.48 9.10
CA GLU A 79 -8.27 17.48 7.76
C GLU A 79 -9.32 17.01 6.73
N ASN A 80 -9.25 17.57 5.53
CA ASN A 80 -10.14 17.18 4.42
C ASN A 80 -9.72 15.82 3.83
N VAL A 81 -9.81 14.75 4.62
CA VAL A 81 -9.42 13.38 4.27
C VAL A 81 -10.41 12.36 4.84
N ILE A 82 -10.50 11.21 4.20
CA ILE A 82 -11.31 10.08 4.70
C ILE A 82 -10.47 9.30 5.71
N ILE A 83 -10.91 9.30 6.99
CA ILE A 83 -10.20 8.63 8.07
C ILE A 83 -10.92 7.34 8.45
N LYS A 84 -10.17 6.26 8.56
CA LYS A 84 -10.65 4.97 9.07
C LYS A 84 -9.74 4.50 10.21
N GLY A 85 -10.33 3.85 11.19
CA GLY A 85 -9.60 3.14 12.24
C GLY A 85 -9.01 1.84 11.73
N GLN A 86 -9.14 0.77 12.52
CA GLN A 86 -8.80 -0.57 12.08
C GLN A 86 -9.83 -1.08 11.09
N VAL A 87 -9.37 -1.64 9.97
CA VAL A 87 -10.21 -2.24 8.93
C VAL A 87 -9.84 -3.71 8.73
N ASN A 88 -10.82 -4.54 8.38
CA ASN A 88 -10.63 -5.97 8.13
C ASN A 88 -10.57 -6.30 6.64
N ASN A 89 -10.89 -5.34 5.78
CA ASN A 89 -10.96 -5.47 4.32
C ASN A 89 -9.91 -4.60 3.60
N MET A 90 -8.68 -4.56 4.13
CA MET A 90 -7.57 -3.78 3.58
C MET A 90 -7.36 -3.98 2.06
N PRO A 91 -7.49 -5.21 1.49
CA PRO A 91 -7.40 -5.40 0.05
C PRO A 91 -8.40 -4.59 -0.77
N VAL A 92 -9.63 -4.37 -0.26
CA VAL A 92 -10.64 -3.53 -0.95
C VAL A 92 -10.17 -2.07 -1.02
N TYR A 93 -9.59 -1.53 0.07
CA TYR A 93 -9.00 -0.19 0.06
C TYR A 93 -7.82 -0.09 -0.92
N MET A 94 -6.95 -1.11 -0.97
CA MET A 94 -5.84 -1.16 -1.92
C MET A 94 -6.33 -1.16 -3.37
N LYS A 95 -7.41 -1.89 -3.68
CA LYS A 95 -7.99 -1.96 -5.03
C LYS A 95 -8.77 -0.70 -5.42
N ALA A 96 -9.36 0.00 -4.46
CA ALA A 96 -10.08 1.26 -4.69
C ALA A 96 -9.14 2.44 -4.98
N CYS A 97 -7.90 2.40 -4.51
CA CYS A 97 -6.94 3.50 -4.58
C CYS A 97 -5.96 3.37 -5.75
N ASP A 98 -5.26 4.45 -6.07
CA ASP A 98 -4.34 4.55 -7.21
C ASP A 98 -2.88 4.38 -6.80
N VAL A 99 -2.52 4.72 -5.57
CA VAL A 99 -1.20 4.50 -4.95
C VAL A 99 -1.37 4.29 -3.44
N ILE A 100 -0.38 3.64 -2.81
CA ILE A 100 -0.32 3.51 -1.36
C ILE A 100 0.98 4.07 -0.80
N TYR A 101 0.86 4.94 0.21
CA TYR A 101 1.96 5.32 1.11
C TYR A 101 1.93 4.40 2.31
N THR A 102 2.98 3.62 2.51
CA THR A 102 3.09 2.69 3.63
C THR A 102 4.53 2.52 4.06
N LYS A 103 4.73 2.00 5.27
CA LYS A 103 6.04 1.53 5.68
C LYS A 103 6.47 0.31 4.85
N PRO A 104 7.76 0.09 4.65
CA PRO A 104 8.27 -1.08 3.95
C PRO A 104 8.21 -2.36 4.82
N GLY A 105 7.07 -2.62 5.44
CA GLY A 105 6.79 -3.88 6.13
C GLY A 105 6.62 -5.03 5.15
N GLY A 106 7.16 -6.22 5.49
CA GLY A 106 7.13 -7.38 4.57
C GLY A 106 5.71 -7.74 4.16
N LEU A 107 4.78 -7.86 5.12
CA LEU A 107 3.40 -8.27 4.82
C LEU A 107 2.66 -7.21 4.01
N THR A 108 2.57 -5.97 4.49
CA THR A 108 1.80 -4.91 3.81
C THR A 108 2.34 -4.60 2.40
N SER A 109 3.68 -4.60 2.22
CA SER A 109 4.27 -4.38 0.89
C SER A 109 3.96 -5.53 -0.06
N THR A 110 3.92 -6.79 0.43
CA THR A 110 3.54 -7.96 -0.36
C THR A 110 2.05 -7.94 -0.70
N GLU A 111 1.18 -7.62 0.25
CA GLU A 111 -0.27 -7.45 0.03
C GLU A 111 -0.55 -6.37 -1.02
N ALA A 112 0.10 -5.22 -0.91
CA ALA A 112 -0.02 -4.12 -1.87
C ALA A 112 0.41 -4.55 -3.29
N ALA A 113 1.55 -5.26 -3.41
CA ALA A 113 2.02 -5.78 -4.69
C ALA A 113 1.05 -6.81 -5.30
N VAL A 114 0.49 -7.72 -4.48
CA VAL A 114 -0.50 -8.71 -4.92
C VAL A 114 -1.82 -8.05 -5.34
N CYS A 115 -2.22 -6.97 -4.65
CA CYS A 115 -3.37 -6.16 -5.02
C CYS A 115 -3.13 -5.23 -6.23
N ASN A 116 -1.94 -5.25 -6.82
CA ASN A 116 -1.54 -4.41 -7.98
C ASN A 116 -1.67 -2.90 -7.70
N ILE A 117 -1.34 -2.43 -6.50
CA ILE A 117 -1.29 -1.02 -6.18
C ILE A 117 0.15 -0.51 -6.14
N PRO A 118 0.49 0.59 -6.84
CA PRO A 118 1.81 1.22 -6.79
C PRO A 118 2.17 1.68 -5.39
N ILE A 119 3.41 1.40 -4.96
CA ILE A 119 3.87 1.55 -3.59
C ILE A 119 4.84 2.72 -3.43
N ILE A 120 4.58 3.56 -2.43
CA ILE A 120 5.45 4.63 -1.98
C ILE A 120 5.86 4.31 -0.55
N HIS A 121 7.11 3.89 -0.36
CA HIS A 121 7.62 3.55 0.96
C HIS A 121 7.98 4.79 1.77
N THR A 122 7.33 4.96 2.91
CA THR A 122 7.69 5.96 3.92
C THR A 122 9.00 5.56 4.61
N LYS A 123 9.51 6.42 5.51
CA LYS A 123 10.77 6.19 6.20
C LYS A 123 10.75 4.82 6.93
N PRO A 124 11.69 3.92 6.65
CA PRO A 124 11.79 2.62 7.30
C PRO A 124 12.24 2.74 8.76
N ILE A 125 11.81 1.80 9.60
CA ILE A 125 12.48 1.52 10.85
C ILE A 125 13.80 0.78 10.51
N PRO A 126 14.93 1.15 11.17
CA PRO A 126 16.19 0.45 10.94
C PRO A 126 16.08 -1.07 11.15
N GLY A 127 16.73 -1.85 10.30
CA GLY A 127 16.67 -3.31 10.30
C GLY A 127 15.90 -3.89 9.13
N CYS A 128 14.93 -4.77 9.40
CA CYS A 128 14.19 -5.49 8.36
C CYS A 128 13.48 -4.58 7.36
N GLU A 129 12.86 -3.48 7.83
CA GLU A 129 12.16 -2.54 6.94
C GLU A 129 13.12 -1.85 5.96
N THR A 130 14.36 -1.58 6.38
CA THR A 130 15.39 -1.02 5.49
C THR A 130 15.74 -1.99 4.36
N GLN A 131 15.86 -3.29 4.65
CA GLN A 131 16.16 -4.31 3.64
C GLN A 131 14.97 -4.49 2.68
N ASN A 132 13.75 -4.53 3.21
CA ASN A 132 12.54 -4.59 2.39
C ASN A 132 12.46 -3.40 1.44
N SER A 133 12.66 -2.18 1.95
CA SER A 133 12.66 -0.97 1.11
C SER A 133 13.70 -1.06 0.00
N ARG A 134 14.94 -1.46 0.31
CA ARG A 134 15.99 -1.64 -0.69
C ARG A 134 15.62 -2.67 -1.76
N PHE A 135 15.05 -3.80 -1.34
CA PHE A 135 14.62 -4.86 -2.26
C PHE A 135 13.53 -4.35 -3.22
N PHE A 136 12.49 -3.72 -2.69
CA PHE A 136 11.39 -3.21 -3.52
C PHE A 136 11.85 -2.08 -4.46
N VAL A 137 12.62 -1.12 -3.96
CA VAL A 137 13.12 0.00 -4.78
C VAL A 137 14.09 -0.48 -5.87
N LYS A 138 15.04 -1.36 -5.53
CA LYS A 138 16.01 -1.92 -6.50
C LYS A 138 15.32 -2.64 -7.66
N ASN A 139 14.19 -3.28 -7.39
CA ASN A 139 13.42 -4.03 -8.40
C ASN A 139 12.32 -3.20 -9.06
N GLY A 140 12.26 -1.88 -8.82
CA GLY A 140 11.24 -1.01 -9.43
C GLY A 140 9.80 -1.27 -8.97
N MET A 141 9.63 -1.94 -7.82
CA MET A 141 8.34 -2.29 -7.23
C MET A 141 7.79 -1.24 -6.28
N SER A 142 8.61 -0.26 -5.91
CA SER A 142 8.24 0.89 -5.10
C SER A 142 9.16 2.06 -5.34
N ILE A 143 8.77 3.25 -4.86
CA ILE A 143 9.65 4.40 -4.71
C ILE A 143 9.81 4.75 -3.23
N SER A 144 10.92 5.42 -2.89
CA SER A 144 11.17 5.99 -1.57
C SER A 144 12.01 7.26 -1.69
N ALA A 145 12.03 8.09 -0.65
CA ALA A 145 12.87 9.30 -0.64
C ALA A 145 13.49 9.54 0.74
N LYS A 146 14.60 10.28 0.78
CA LYS A 146 15.30 10.61 2.03
C LYS A 146 14.54 11.62 2.89
N THR A 147 13.75 12.50 2.26
CA THR A 147 12.98 13.57 2.93
C THR A 147 11.49 13.42 2.66
N THR A 148 10.66 13.90 3.58
CA THR A 148 9.19 13.91 3.40
C THR A 148 8.78 14.71 2.17
N ASP A 149 9.40 15.86 1.90
CA ASP A 149 9.05 16.69 0.74
C ASP A 149 9.44 16.01 -0.58
N GLY A 150 10.61 15.37 -0.62
CA GLY A 150 11.02 14.54 -1.74
C GLY A 150 10.07 13.35 -1.98
N LEU A 151 9.59 12.72 -0.90
CA LEU A 151 8.65 11.62 -0.98
C LEU A 151 7.29 12.08 -1.54
N ILE A 152 6.80 13.23 -1.09
CA ILE A 152 5.55 13.82 -1.60
C ILE A 152 5.69 14.16 -3.07
N LYS A 153 6.75 14.88 -3.45
CA LYS A 153 6.99 15.27 -4.85
C LYS A 153 7.02 14.04 -5.79
N GLN A 154 7.78 13.00 -5.42
CA GLN A 154 7.88 11.78 -6.22
C GLN A 154 6.58 10.99 -6.22
N GLY A 155 5.88 10.91 -5.08
CA GLY A 155 4.64 10.18 -4.95
C GLY A 155 3.48 10.83 -5.71
N ILE A 156 3.34 12.16 -5.70
CA ILE A 156 2.35 12.87 -6.51
C ILE A 156 2.65 12.69 -8.02
N LYS A 157 3.95 12.73 -8.40
CA LYS A 157 4.33 12.43 -9.78
C LYS A 157 3.88 11.04 -10.19
N LEU A 158 4.17 10.01 -9.38
CA LEU A 158 3.74 8.62 -9.64
C LEU A 158 2.20 8.50 -9.66
N PHE A 159 1.51 9.14 -8.73
CA PHE A 159 0.04 9.11 -8.61
C PHE A 159 -0.65 9.60 -9.89
N ARG A 160 -0.08 10.60 -10.57
CA ARG A 160 -0.62 11.20 -11.79
C ARG A 160 -0.08 10.59 -13.09
N ASP A 161 0.92 9.71 -13.02
CA ASP A 161 1.58 9.08 -14.17
C ASP A 161 1.14 7.61 -14.31
N ASP A 162 0.07 7.38 -15.08
CA ASP A 162 -0.50 6.03 -15.27
C ASP A 162 0.53 5.08 -15.87
N LYS A 163 1.38 5.55 -16.79
CA LYS A 163 2.42 4.73 -17.42
C LYS A 163 3.47 4.23 -16.42
N GLN A 164 3.91 5.09 -15.49
CA GLN A 164 4.84 4.68 -14.44
C GLN A 164 4.19 3.74 -13.42
N LYS A 165 2.89 3.92 -13.13
CA LYS A 165 2.13 2.98 -12.29
C LYS A 165 2.07 1.60 -12.92
N ASP A 166 1.77 1.50 -14.21
CA ASP A 166 1.71 0.22 -14.94
C ASP A 166 3.06 -0.50 -14.95
N ILE A 167 4.16 0.23 -15.16
CA ILE A 167 5.52 -0.33 -15.09
C ILE A 167 5.79 -0.90 -13.68
N MET A 168 5.43 -0.17 -12.64
CA MET A 168 5.63 -0.63 -11.26
C MET A 168 4.80 -1.86 -10.94
N ILE A 169 3.53 -1.90 -11.35
CA ILE A 169 2.62 -3.03 -11.18
C ILE A 169 3.16 -4.27 -11.92
N LYS A 170 3.67 -4.07 -13.13
CA LYS A 170 4.30 -5.17 -13.88
C LYS A 170 5.50 -5.75 -13.13
N ASN A 171 6.41 -4.91 -12.63
CA ASN A 171 7.56 -5.36 -11.84
C ASN A 171 7.13 -6.10 -10.56
N GLN A 172 6.07 -5.65 -9.90
CA GLN A 172 5.48 -6.34 -8.75
C GLN A 172 4.98 -7.73 -9.12
N SER A 173 4.21 -7.83 -10.22
CA SER A 173 3.64 -9.09 -10.69
C SER A 173 4.69 -10.11 -11.16
N ASP A 174 5.80 -9.63 -11.72
CA ASP A 174 6.90 -10.48 -12.21
C ASP A 174 7.71 -11.10 -11.05
N ILE A 175 7.74 -10.44 -9.87
CA ILE A 175 8.63 -10.84 -8.76
C ILE A 175 7.86 -11.41 -7.57
N ILE A 176 6.68 -10.85 -7.25
CA ILE A 176 5.90 -11.25 -6.07
C ILE A 176 4.90 -12.35 -6.43
N SER A 177 5.09 -13.51 -5.81
CA SER A 177 4.19 -14.65 -6.04
C SER A 177 2.83 -14.43 -5.38
N LYS A 178 1.76 -14.58 -6.15
CA LYS A 178 0.36 -14.60 -5.67
C LYS A 178 -0.01 -15.92 -4.98
N ASN A 179 0.78 -16.99 -5.21
CA ASN A 179 0.49 -18.35 -4.79
C ASN A 179 1.40 -18.86 -3.65
N SER A 180 2.01 -17.95 -2.88
CA SER A 180 2.98 -18.31 -1.82
C SER A 180 2.42 -19.35 -0.84
N SER A 181 1.17 -19.20 -0.38
CA SER A 181 0.52 -20.16 0.53
C SER A 181 0.38 -21.56 -0.09
N MET A 182 -0.07 -21.63 -1.34
CA MET A 182 -0.24 -22.90 -2.05
C MET A 182 1.11 -23.58 -2.31
N ASN A 183 2.13 -22.82 -2.68
CA ASN A 183 3.48 -23.33 -2.90
C ASN A 183 4.08 -23.95 -1.63
N ILE A 184 3.86 -23.31 -0.48
CA ILE A 184 4.29 -23.82 0.83
C ILE A 184 3.49 -25.09 1.18
N TYR A 185 2.17 -25.07 1.01
CA TYR A 185 1.31 -26.22 1.27
C TYR A 185 1.76 -27.45 0.44
N ASN A 186 1.96 -27.27 -0.86
CA ASN A 186 2.40 -28.35 -1.74
C ASN A 186 3.78 -28.90 -1.36
N LEU A 187 4.70 -28.05 -0.90
CA LEU A 187 6.00 -28.52 -0.40
C LEU A 187 5.84 -29.41 0.82
N VAL A 188 5.03 -28.99 1.79
CA VAL A 188 4.79 -29.77 3.02
C VAL A 188 4.14 -31.10 2.67
N LYS A 189 3.06 -31.09 1.89
CA LYS A 189 2.34 -32.29 1.46
C LYS A 189 3.27 -33.30 0.79
N ASN A 190 4.04 -32.88 -0.20
CA ASN A 190 4.97 -33.76 -0.93
C ASN A 190 6.10 -34.34 -0.06
N ASN A 191 6.42 -33.73 1.08
CA ASN A 191 7.39 -34.28 2.03
C ASN A 191 6.77 -35.22 3.08
N MET A 192 5.45 -35.14 3.28
CA MET A 192 4.74 -36.03 4.21
C MET A 192 4.32 -37.35 3.53
N GLU A 193 4.22 -37.38 2.19
CA GLU A 193 3.86 -38.54 1.39
C GLU A 193 5.08 -39.42 0.97
N LYS A 194 6.29 -39.05 1.41
CA LYS A 194 7.54 -39.81 1.26
C LYS A 194 7.92 -40.53 2.54
#